data_29f8d95542089f2dd60502178b438e42
#
_entry.id   29f8d95542089f2dd60502178b438e42
#
_cell.length_a   1.000
_cell.length_b   1.000
_cell.length_c   1.000
_cell.angle_alpha   90.00
_cell.angle_beta   90.00
_cell.angle_gamma   90.00
#
_symmetry.space_group_name_H-M   'P 1'
#
loop_
_entity.id
_entity.type
_entity.pdbx_description
1 polymer ?
#
loop_
_entity_poly.entity_id
_entity_poly.type
_entity_poly.pdbx_seq_one_letter_code
_entity_poly.pdbx_strand_id
1 'polypeptide(L)'
;LIHPLTVEDFWQSPRFRWLRPLVRLGLLKQEWIERLAERFRPMKVGEVRGVRTADGREVLCHLISAPLLPHQIKAKPELAVRRAIQGARLAKELGATVVGLGAFWSVVGEKGKRVQEAVPGIEVTNGGAYTAGTVRAAIPKILAHFAQSGKDLKGATAAVVGANGVVAFGIARQIAPLVGRLILVGRDLERLKRAAESL
;
A
#
# COMPACT_ATOMS: atom_id res chain seq x y z
N LEU A 1 -0.49 -5.56 7.32
CA LEU A 1 0.95 -5.44 7.54
C LEU A 1 1.40 -4.00 7.27
N ILE A 2 2.11 -3.39 8.20
CA ILE A 2 2.64 -2.02 8.13
C ILE A 2 4.17 -2.02 8.27
N HIS A 3 4.80 -0.87 8.00
CA HIS A 3 6.23 -0.66 8.19
C HIS A 3 6.48 0.75 8.74
N PRO A 4 7.62 0.99 9.42
CA PRO A 4 8.07 2.33 9.76
C PRO A 4 8.43 3.09 8.46
N LEU A 5 8.17 4.39 8.41
CA LEU A 5 8.56 5.25 7.29
C LEU A 5 9.99 5.74 7.46
N THR A 6 10.36 6.04 8.70
CA THR A 6 11.66 6.57 9.09
C THR A 6 12.20 5.81 10.31
N VAL A 7 13.46 6.06 10.65
CA VAL A 7 14.07 5.49 11.86
C VAL A 7 13.42 6.06 13.12
N GLU A 8 12.91 7.28 13.06
CA GLU A 8 12.21 7.93 14.18
C GLU A 8 10.95 7.17 14.60
N ASP A 9 10.29 6.47 13.68
CA ASP A 9 9.10 5.67 13.99
C ASP A 9 9.41 4.49 14.93
N PHE A 10 10.65 4.01 14.96
CA PHE A 10 11.06 2.98 15.93
C PHE A 10 10.94 3.48 17.37
N TRP A 11 11.18 4.78 17.59
CA TRP A 11 11.13 5.38 18.94
C TRP A 11 9.72 5.55 19.50
N GLN A 12 8.71 5.49 18.64
CA GLN A 12 7.31 5.50 19.07
C GLN A 12 6.93 4.20 19.76
N SER A 13 7.62 3.10 19.41
CA SER A 13 7.43 1.82 20.11
C SER A 13 8.11 1.84 21.49
N PRO A 14 7.41 1.48 22.57
CA PRO A 14 8.01 1.38 23.91
C PRO A 14 9.25 0.48 23.94
N ARG A 15 9.28 -0.53 23.08
CA ARG A 15 10.36 -1.52 22.96
C ARG A 15 11.69 -0.92 22.53
N PHE A 16 11.68 0.18 21.75
CA PHE A 16 12.88 0.80 21.18
C PHE A 16 13.13 2.22 21.72
N ARG A 17 12.23 2.76 22.53
CA ARG A 17 12.32 4.12 23.08
C ARG A 17 13.63 4.37 23.83
N TRP A 18 14.17 3.37 24.51
CA TRP A 18 15.42 3.45 25.27
C TRP A 18 16.66 3.70 24.37
N LEU A 19 16.62 3.39 23.09
CA LEU A 19 17.69 3.66 22.14
C LEU A 19 17.77 5.14 21.73
N ARG A 20 16.70 5.91 21.92
CA ARG A 20 16.61 7.32 21.51
C ARG A 20 17.71 8.20 22.09
N PRO A 21 18.06 8.14 23.37
CA PRO A 21 19.15 8.93 23.92
C PRO A 21 20.51 8.56 23.31
N LEU A 22 20.77 7.29 23.00
CA LEU A 22 22.02 6.84 22.39
C LEU A 22 22.20 7.41 20.97
N VAL A 23 21.09 7.52 20.22
CA VAL A 23 21.11 8.15 18.89
C VAL A 23 21.33 9.65 19.00
N ARG A 24 20.67 10.33 19.94
CA ARG A 24 20.82 11.78 20.17
C ARG A 24 22.25 12.15 20.60
N LEU A 25 22.90 11.29 21.35
CA LEU A 25 24.30 11.47 21.77
C LEU A 25 25.32 11.06 20.68
N GLY A 26 24.85 10.63 19.51
CA GLY A 26 25.72 10.16 18.43
C GLY A 26 26.43 8.82 18.68
N LEU A 27 26.09 8.14 19.78
CA LEU A 27 26.68 6.85 20.16
C LEU A 27 26.15 5.71 19.28
N LEU A 28 24.98 5.85 18.69
CA LEU A 28 24.37 4.88 17.80
C LEU A 28 24.06 5.53 16.44
N LYS A 29 24.75 5.09 15.41
CA LYS A 29 24.51 5.56 14.05
C LYS A 29 23.22 4.99 13.49
N GLN A 30 22.48 5.80 12.72
CA GLN A 30 21.23 5.39 12.07
C GLN A 30 21.36 4.09 11.27
N GLU A 31 22.46 3.94 10.51
CA GLU A 31 22.73 2.75 9.70
C GLU A 31 22.77 1.44 10.51
N TRP A 32 23.20 1.51 11.77
CA TRP A 32 23.23 0.35 12.65
C TRP A 32 21.82 -0.09 13.07
N ILE A 33 20.94 0.90 13.27
CA ILE A 33 19.53 0.64 13.59
C ILE A 33 18.84 0.01 12.40
N GLU A 34 19.10 0.52 11.20
CA GLU A 34 18.56 -0.01 9.96
C GLU A 34 19.01 -1.46 9.73
N ARG A 35 20.30 -1.76 9.94
CA ARG A 35 20.82 -3.13 9.87
C ARG A 35 20.22 -4.04 10.93
N LEU A 36 20.02 -3.53 12.12
CA LEU A 36 19.38 -4.27 13.20
C LEU A 36 17.91 -4.55 12.87
N ALA A 37 17.19 -3.58 12.30
CA ALA A 37 15.81 -3.71 11.87
C ALA A 37 15.60 -4.87 10.89
N GLU A 38 16.56 -5.11 9.99
CA GLU A 38 16.52 -6.24 9.07
C GLU A 38 16.50 -7.62 9.76
N ARG A 39 17.04 -7.72 10.96
CA ARG A 39 17.08 -8.97 11.74
C ARG A 39 15.79 -9.22 12.50
N PHE A 40 14.99 -8.20 12.79
CA PHE A 40 13.74 -8.38 13.50
C PHE A 40 12.67 -9.06 12.64
N ARG A 41 11.93 -9.94 13.28
CA ARG A 41 10.74 -10.55 12.70
C ARG A 41 9.55 -9.59 12.83
N PRO A 42 8.53 -9.74 11.98
CA PRO A 42 7.27 -9.04 12.17
C PRO A 42 6.71 -9.27 13.57
N MET A 43 6.09 -8.23 14.13
CA MET A 43 5.51 -8.27 15.47
C MET A 43 4.18 -7.52 15.49
N LYS A 44 3.28 -7.96 16.34
CA LYS A 44 2.06 -7.22 16.65
C LYS A 44 2.44 -5.95 17.43
N VAL A 45 2.01 -4.80 16.93
CA VAL A 45 2.30 -3.49 17.52
C VAL A 45 1.05 -2.79 18.05
N GLY A 46 -0.13 -3.28 17.71
CA GLY A 46 -1.40 -2.72 18.20
C GLY A 46 -2.61 -3.46 17.70
N GLU A 47 -3.77 -2.96 18.11
CA GLU A 47 -5.09 -3.40 17.67
C GLU A 47 -5.97 -2.19 17.37
N VAL A 48 -6.86 -2.35 16.39
CA VAL A 48 -7.96 -1.41 16.15
C VAL A 48 -9.26 -2.15 16.43
N ARG A 49 -10.07 -1.56 17.33
CA ARG A 49 -11.40 -2.06 17.74
C ARG A 49 -12.47 -1.08 17.31
N GLY A 50 -13.73 -1.51 17.35
CA GLY A 50 -14.87 -0.67 16.99
C GLY A 50 -15.10 -0.51 15.48
N VAL A 51 -14.30 -1.18 14.64
CA VAL A 51 -14.57 -1.27 13.21
C VAL A 51 -15.73 -2.22 13.01
N ARG A 52 -16.76 -1.78 12.26
CA ARG A 52 -17.94 -2.59 11.95
C ARG A 52 -18.11 -2.75 10.44
N THR A 53 -18.51 -3.94 10.04
CA THR A 53 -18.96 -4.22 8.67
C THR A 53 -20.33 -3.62 8.40
N ALA A 54 -20.76 -3.56 7.14
CA ALA A 54 -22.07 -3.02 6.77
C ALA A 54 -23.24 -3.78 7.42
N ASP A 55 -23.07 -5.06 7.72
CA ASP A 55 -24.02 -5.91 8.44
C ASP A 55 -23.91 -5.82 9.97
N GLY A 56 -23.11 -4.87 10.49
CA GLY A 56 -22.98 -4.55 11.93
C GLY A 56 -22.03 -5.43 12.72
N ARG A 57 -21.38 -6.43 12.11
CA ARG A 57 -20.39 -7.29 12.80
C ARG A 57 -19.13 -6.49 13.15
N GLU A 58 -18.65 -6.64 14.35
CA GLU A 58 -17.38 -6.04 14.77
C GLU A 58 -16.19 -6.80 14.20
N VAL A 59 -15.22 -6.05 13.67
CA VAL A 59 -13.98 -6.58 13.12
C VAL A 59 -12.82 -6.15 14.01
N LEU A 60 -12.07 -7.11 14.52
CA LEU A 60 -10.81 -6.87 15.21
C LEU A 60 -9.67 -6.81 14.20
N CYS A 61 -8.99 -5.66 14.16
CA CYS A 61 -7.83 -5.50 13.27
C CYS A 61 -6.53 -5.52 14.09
N HIS A 62 -5.65 -6.47 13.80
CA HIS A 62 -4.30 -6.49 14.36
C HIS A 62 -3.34 -5.68 13.49
N LEU A 63 -2.63 -4.75 14.10
CA LEU A 63 -1.54 -4.04 13.45
C LEU A 63 -0.24 -4.82 13.64
N ILE A 64 0.29 -5.34 12.54
CA ILE A 64 1.55 -6.10 12.52
C ILE A 64 2.59 -5.26 11.79
N SER A 65 3.68 -4.91 12.45
CA SER A 65 4.80 -4.21 11.85
C SER A 65 5.90 -5.20 11.47
N ALA A 66 6.33 -5.12 10.22
CA ALA A 66 7.59 -5.70 9.78
C ALA A 66 8.60 -4.56 9.66
N PRO A 67 9.63 -4.50 10.50
CA PRO A 67 10.44 -3.30 10.72
C PRO A 67 11.50 -3.08 9.62
N LEU A 68 11.06 -3.08 8.35
CA LEU A 68 11.87 -2.68 7.20
C LEU A 68 11.46 -1.29 6.73
N LEU A 69 12.42 -0.43 6.47
CA LEU A 69 12.20 0.89 5.89
C LEU A 69 11.91 0.78 4.37
N PRO A 70 11.23 1.77 3.77
CA PRO A 70 10.86 1.73 2.34
C PRO A 70 12.02 1.45 1.40
N HIS A 71 13.18 2.07 1.64
CA HIS A 71 14.37 1.85 0.82
C HIS A 71 14.94 0.43 0.97
N GLN A 72 14.85 -0.18 2.15
CA GLN A 72 15.26 -1.57 2.39
C GLN A 72 14.32 -2.57 1.70
N ILE A 73 13.01 -2.31 1.74
CA ILE A 73 12.01 -3.11 1.00
C ILE A 73 12.34 -3.11 -0.49
N LYS A 74 12.68 -1.94 -1.04
CA LYS A 74 13.05 -1.79 -2.45
C LYS A 74 14.40 -2.45 -2.78
N ALA A 75 15.41 -2.26 -1.93
CA ALA A 75 16.77 -2.76 -2.16
C ALA A 75 16.90 -4.28 -1.95
N LYS A 76 16.05 -4.87 -1.08
CA LYS A 76 16.13 -6.28 -0.68
C LYS A 76 14.79 -7.00 -0.87
N PRO A 77 14.31 -7.17 -2.12
CA PRO A 77 12.98 -7.70 -2.41
C PRO A 77 12.72 -9.09 -1.82
N GLU A 78 13.71 -9.98 -1.83
CA GLU A 78 13.56 -11.32 -1.25
C GLU A 78 13.48 -11.31 0.29
N LEU A 79 14.17 -10.40 0.95
CA LEU A 79 14.02 -10.18 2.38
C LEU A 79 12.61 -9.65 2.69
N ALA A 80 12.13 -8.70 1.88
CA ALA A 80 10.80 -8.14 2.03
C ALA A 80 9.72 -9.23 1.87
N VAL A 81 9.82 -10.10 0.86
CA VAL A 81 8.90 -11.22 0.68
C VAL A 81 8.91 -12.15 1.89
N ARG A 82 10.09 -12.54 2.38
CA ARG A 82 10.20 -13.37 3.59
C ARG A 82 9.55 -12.71 4.81
N ARG A 83 9.71 -11.41 5.01
CA ARG A 83 9.09 -10.67 6.11
C ARG A 83 7.58 -10.56 5.94
N ALA A 84 7.08 -10.35 4.72
CA ALA A 84 5.65 -10.34 4.45
C ALA A 84 5.00 -11.72 4.74
N ILE A 85 5.65 -12.81 4.33
CA ILE A 85 5.20 -14.19 4.66
C ILE A 85 5.18 -14.42 6.17
N GLN A 86 6.23 -14.01 6.88
CA GLN A 86 6.28 -14.12 8.35
C GLN A 86 5.16 -13.29 9.02
N GLY A 87 4.88 -12.09 8.51
CA GLY A 87 3.79 -11.24 8.98
C GLY A 87 2.41 -11.87 8.74
N ALA A 88 2.21 -12.49 7.58
CA ALA A 88 0.97 -13.20 7.27
C ALA A 88 0.78 -14.45 8.14
N ARG A 89 1.85 -15.20 8.43
CA ARG A 89 1.80 -16.34 9.38
C ARG A 89 1.43 -15.87 10.79
N LEU A 90 2.05 -14.79 11.27
CA LEU A 90 1.70 -14.20 12.56
C LEU A 90 0.24 -13.72 12.59
N ALA A 91 -0.27 -13.12 11.50
CA ALA A 91 -1.68 -12.74 11.40
C ALA A 91 -2.60 -13.97 11.55
N LYS A 92 -2.27 -15.06 10.87
CA LYS A 92 -3.00 -16.33 10.96
C LYS A 92 -2.97 -16.91 12.38
N GLU A 93 -1.82 -16.91 13.04
CA GLU A 93 -1.65 -17.33 14.43
C GLU A 93 -2.50 -16.50 15.42
N LEU A 94 -2.73 -15.21 15.10
CA LEU A 94 -3.61 -14.31 15.85
C LEU A 94 -5.11 -14.49 15.50
N GLY A 95 -5.46 -15.45 14.66
CA GLY A 95 -6.84 -15.75 14.25
C GLY A 95 -7.38 -14.88 13.12
N ALA A 96 -6.53 -14.11 12.43
CA ALA A 96 -6.98 -13.34 11.28
C ALA A 96 -7.26 -14.26 10.08
N THR A 97 -8.34 -13.97 9.38
CA THR A 97 -8.72 -14.64 8.12
C THR A 97 -8.24 -13.90 6.89
N VAL A 98 -7.92 -12.61 7.05
CA VAL A 98 -7.44 -11.73 5.98
C VAL A 98 -6.23 -10.94 6.46
N VAL A 99 -5.20 -10.81 5.63
CA VAL A 99 -4.07 -9.91 5.87
C VAL A 99 -3.97 -8.84 4.77
N GLY A 100 -3.99 -7.59 5.17
CA GLY A 100 -3.78 -6.44 4.29
C GLY A 100 -2.29 -6.08 4.20
N LEU A 101 -1.76 -5.99 2.99
CA LEU A 101 -0.42 -5.48 2.72
C LEU A 101 -0.51 -3.97 2.49
N GLY A 102 -0.20 -3.18 3.53
CA GLY A 102 -0.31 -1.72 3.52
C GLY A 102 0.93 -1.02 2.97
N ALA A 103 0.76 0.18 2.43
CA ALA A 103 1.81 1.06 1.93
C ALA A 103 2.80 0.31 0.99
N PHE A 104 4.11 0.34 1.24
CA PHE A 104 5.10 -0.33 0.38
C PHE A 104 5.00 -1.86 0.37
N TRP A 105 4.34 -2.48 1.34
CA TRP A 105 4.06 -3.91 1.30
C TRP A 105 3.10 -4.31 0.17
N SER A 106 2.28 -3.38 -0.30
CA SER A 106 1.28 -3.62 -1.36
C SER A 106 1.85 -4.10 -2.68
N VAL A 107 3.13 -3.86 -2.95
CA VAL A 107 3.82 -4.28 -4.18
C VAL A 107 4.75 -5.48 -3.98
N VAL A 108 4.99 -5.89 -2.72
CA VAL A 108 5.92 -6.98 -2.38
C VAL A 108 5.37 -8.33 -2.83
N GLY A 109 6.26 -9.19 -3.32
CA GLY A 109 5.93 -10.57 -3.71
C GLY A 109 4.84 -10.63 -4.77
N GLU A 110 5.05 -9.90 -5.87
CA GLU A 110 4.09 -9.84 -6.98
C GLU A 110 2.70 -9.34 -6.52
N LYS A 111 2.71 -8.23 -5.78
CA LYS A 111 1.50 -7.61 -5.22
C LYS A 111 0.75 -8.53 -4.23
N GLY A 112 1.48 -9.36 -3.50
CA GLY A 112 0.95 -10.26 -2.49
C GLY A 112 0.74 -11.69 -2.94
N LYS A 113 0.88 -12.03 -4.24
CA LYS A 113 0.67 -13.39 -4.76
C LYS A 113 1.58 -14.41 -4.08
N ARG A 114 2.89 -14.14 -4.02
CA ARG A 114 3.85 -15.03 -3.35
C ARG A 114 3.56 -15.21 -1.85
N VAL A 115 2.97 -14.21 -1.21
CA VAL A 115 2.55 -14.30 0.20
C VAL A 115 1.33 -15.20 0.33
N GLN A 116 0.32 -15.03 -0.54
CA GLN A 116 -0.87 -15.87 -0.60
C GLN A 116 -0.52 -17.35 -0.79
N GLU A 117 0.36 -17.65 -1.75
CA GLU A 117 0.82 -19.02 -2.04
C GLU A 117 1.58 -19.65 -0.86
N ALA A 118 2.38 -18.86 -0.14
CA ALA A 118 3.21 -19.35 0.97
C ALA A 118 2.47 -19.51 2.31
N VAL A 119 1.26 -18.97 2.44
CA VAL A 119 0.46 -19.04 3.68
C VAL A 119 -0.98 -19.43 3.38
N PRO A 120 -1.23 -20.72 3.12
CA PRO A 120 -2.59 -21.18 2.84
C PRO A 120 -3.51 -20.99 4.06
N GLY A 121 -4.79 -20.72 3.78
CA GLY A 121 -5.82 -20.54 4.81
C GLY A 121 -5.84 -19.16 5.46
N ILE A 122 -5.22 -18.16 4.83
CA ILE A 122 -5.46 -16.74 5.09
C ILE A 122 -5.52 -16.01 3.75
N GLU A 123 -6.47 -15.08 3.59
CA GLU A 123 -6.58 -14.29 2.36
C GLU A 123 -5.64 -13.09 2.40
N VAL A 124 -5.00 -12.79 1.27
CA VAL A 124 -4.06 -11.67 1.15
C VAL A 124 -4.64 -10.58 0.24
N THR A 125 -4.74 -9.36 0.75
CA THR A 125 -5.13 -8.18 -0.04
C THR A 125 -4.04 -7.11 0.01
N ASN A 126 -3.83 -6.43 -1.11
CA ASN A 126 -2.93 -5.27 -1.20
C ASN A 126 -3.67 -3.92 -1.16
N GLY A 127 -4.99 -3.93 -0.96
CA GLY A 127 -5.81 -2.74 -0.89
C GLY A 127 -6.05 -2.03 -2.23
N GLY A 128 -5.45 -2.48 -3.32
CA GLY A 128 -5.54 -1.84 -4.63
C GLY A 128 -6.98 -1.74 -5.17
N ALA A 129 -7.77 -2.78 -5.01
CA ALA A 129 -9.16 -2.81 -5.44
C ALA A 129 -10.02 -1.82 -4.63
N TYR A 130 -9.82 -1.74 -3.31
CA TYR A 130 -10.51 -0.77 -2.46
C TYR A 130 -10.15 0.66 -2.83
N THR A 131 -8.87 0.94 -3.02
CA THR A 131 -8.39 2.27 -3.45
C THR A 131 -8.99 2.65 -4.81
N ALA A 132 -9.03 1.72 -5.77
CA ALA A 132 -9.67 1.97 -7.06
C ALA A 132 -11.18 2.27 -6.90
N GLY A 133 -11.86 1.56 -6.01
CA GLY A 133 -13.27 1.79 -5.69
C GLY A 133 -13.52 3.17 -5.07
N THR A 134 -12.71 3.59 -4.10
CA THR A 134 -12.85 4.92 -3.46
C THR A 134 -12.57 6.07 -4.43
N VAL A 135 -11.53 5.93 -5.26
CA VAL A 135 -11.24 6.91 -6.32
C VAL A 135 -12.39 6.96 -7.32
N ARG A 136 -12.96 5.81 -7.69
CA ARG A 136 -14.14 5.74 -8.55
C ARG A 136 -15.30 6.59 -8.00
N ALA A 137 -15.58 6.51 -6.72
CA ALA A 137 -16.63 7.30 -6.07
C ALA A 137 -16.30 8.80 -6.02
N ALA A 138 -15.03 9.19 -6.01
CA ALA A 138 -14.60 10.59 -5.97
C ALA A 138 -14.62 11.28 -7.34
N ILE A 139 -14.39 10.54 -8.43
CA ILE A 139 -14.28 11.11 -9.78
C ILE A 139 -15.49 11.99 -10.17
N PRO A 140 -16.75 11.60 -9.98
CA PRO A 140 -17.88 12.46 -10.34
C PRO A 140 -17.83 13.83 -9.65
N LYS A 141 -17.41 13.86 -8.38
CA LYS A 141 -17.27 15.12 -7.62
C LYS A 141 -16.15 16.01 -8.17
N ILE A 142 -15.01 15.40 -8.55
CA ILE A 142 -13.88 16.11 -9.15
C ILE A 142 -14.30 16.69 -10.50
N LEU A 143 -14.99 15.92 -11.33
CA LEU A 143 -15.45 16.37 -12.64
C LEU A 143 -16.51 17.47 -12.54
N ALA A 144 -17.43 17.37 -11.57
CA ALA A 144 -18.42 18.42 -11.31
C ALA A 144 -17.74 19.74 -10.91
N HIS A 145 -16.70 19.67 -10.05
CA HIS A 145 -15.93 20.85 -9.68
C HIS A 145 -15.17 21.46 -10.87
N PHE A 146 -14.60 20.63 -11.75
CA PHE A 146 -13.97 21.09 -12.98
C PHE A 146 -14.98 21.78 -13.90
N ALA A 147 -16.17 21.22 -14.09
CA ALA A 147 -17.22 21.81 -14.91
C ALA A 147 -17.70 23.17 -14.36
N GLN A 148 -17.78 23.32 -13.02
CA GLN A 148 -18.13 24.59 -12.37
C GLN A 148 -17.12 25.72 -12.67
N SER A 149 -15.89 25.39 -13.06
CA SER A 149 -14.90 26.39 -13.49
C SER A 149 -15.11 26.90 -14.93
N GLY A 150 -16.22 26.55 -15.56
CA GLY A 150 -16.57 26.99 -16.93
C GLY A 150 -15.83 26.23 -18.03
N LYS A 151 -15.18 25.11 -17.72
CA LYS A 151 -14.42 24.31 -18.69
C LYS A 151 -15.28 23.16 -19.23
N ASP A 152 -15.26 22.99 -20.56
CA ASP A 152 -15.91 21.85 -21.21
C ASP A 152 -15.04 20.59 -21.11
N LEU A 153 -15.61 19.53 -20.55
CA LEU A 153 -14.96 18.22 -20.45
C LEU A 153 -14.76 17.56 -21.82
N LYS A 154 -15.75 17.69 -22.72
CA LYS A 154 -15.69 17.08 -24.06
C LYS A 154 -14.61 17.68 -24.94
N GLY A 155 -14.29 18.95 -24.73
CA GLY A 155 -13.17 19.63 -25.37
C GLY A 155 -11.83 19.46 -24.65
N ALA A 156 -11.85 18.90 -23.44
CA ALA A 156 -10.65 18.82 -22.59
C ALA A 156 -9.74 17.65 -22.95
N THR A 157 -8.45 17.84 -22.70
CA THR A 157 -7.47 16.75 -22.69
C THR A 157 -7.15 16.36 -21.24
N ALA A 158 -7.33 15.10 -20.90
CA ALA A 158 -6.93 14.53 -19.60
C ALA A 158 -5.67 13.69 -19.73
N ALA A 159 -4.78 13.75 -18.75
CA ALA A 159 -3.62 12.88 -18.66
C ALA A 159 -3.69 12.01 -17.39
N VAL A 160 -3.50 10.70 -17.54
CA VAL A 160 -3.45 9.73 -16.43
C VAL A 160 -2.05 9.21 -16.27
N VAL A 161 -1.37 9.64 -15.21
CA VAL A 161 -0.01 9.23 -14.88
C VAL A 161 -0.02 7.94 -14.07
N GLY A 162 0.85 6.99 -14.42
CA GLY A 162 0.91 5.68 -13.79
C GLY A 162 -0.12 4.67 -14.33
N ALA A 163 -0.59 4.85 -15.54
CA ALA A 163 -1.66 4.07 -16.18
C ALA A 163 -1.37 2.55 -16.33
N ASN A 164 -0.13 2.12 -16.07
CA ASN A 164 0.20 0.70 -15.89
C ASN A 164 -0.29 0.10 -14.55
N GLY A 165 -0.71 0.96 -13.62
CA GLY A 165 -1.22 0.56 -12.30
C GLY A 165 -2.74 0.40 -12.28
N VAL A 166 -3.24 -0.48 -11.38
CA VAL A 166 -4.68 -0.81 -11.27
C VAL A 166 -5.54 0.43 -10.98
N VAL A 167 -5.10 1.29 -10.05
CA VAL A 167 -5.85 2.50 -9.65
C VAL A 167 -5.92 3.49 -10.81
N ALA A 168 -4.76 3.83 -11.38
CA ALA A 168 -4.69 4.81 -12.47
C ALA A 168 -5.43 4.32 -13.75
N PHE A 169 -5.33 3.04 -14.06
CA PHE A 169 -6.10 2.45 -15.16
C PHE A 169 -7.61 2.48 -14.90
N GLY A 170 -8.03 2.20 -13.65
CA GLY A 170 -9.42 2.33 -13.24
C GLY A 170 -9.96 3.75 -13.40
N ILE A 171 -9.13 4.77 -13.13
CA ILE A 171 -9.44 6.18 -13.38
C ILE A 171 -9.57 6.43 -14.88
N ALA A 172 -8.60 5.98 -15.67
CA ALA A 172 -8.60 6.14 -17.14
C ALA A 172 -9.90 5.62 -17.76
N ARG A 173 -10.35 4.42 -17.37
CA ARG A 173 -11.62 3.84 -17.85
C ARG A 173 -12.85 4.69 -17.55
N GLN A 174 -12.82 5.44 -16.45
CA GLN A 174 -13.98 6.26 -16.07
C GLN A 174 -14.01 7.61 -16.76
N ILE A 175 -12.85 8.22 -16.98
CA ILE A 175 -12.78 9.54 -17.60
C ILE A 175 -12.71 9.47 -19.12
N ALA A 176 -12.29 8.35 -19.71
CA ALA A 176 -12.19 8.18 -21.17
C ALA A 176 -13.47 8.60 -21.93
N PRO A 177 -14.67 8.15 -21.54
CA PRO A 177 -15.89 8.55 -22.27
C PRO A 177 -16.33 9.99 -22.02
N LEU A 178 -15.70 10.71 -21.09
CA LEU A 178 -16.12 12.03 -20.64
C LEU A 178 -15.25 13.17 -21.20
N VAL A 179 -14.09 12.86 -21.73
CA VAL A 179 -13.11 13.84 -22.22
C VAL A 179 -12.89 13.72 -23.72
N GLY A 180 -12.51 14.80 -24.36
CA GLY A 180 -12.22 14.80 -25.82
C GLY A 180 -10.94 14.04 -26.18
N ARG A 181 -9.95 14.04 -25.28
CA ARG A 181 -8.68 13.34 -25.47
C ARG A 181 -8.18 12.78 -24.14
N LEU A 182 -7.69 11.54 -24.17
CA LEU A 182 -7.03 10.92 -23.02
C LEU A 182 -5.58 10.56 -23.35
N ILE A 183 -4.65 10.95 -22.47
CA ILE A 183 -3.24 10.63 -22.56
C ILE A 183 -2.91 9.66 -21.43
N LEU A 184 -2.42 8.47 -21.76
CA LEU A 184 -1.93 7.49 -20.79
C LEU A 184 -0.42 7.62 -20.65
N VAL A 185 0.05 7.79 -19.42
CA VAL A 185 1.48 7.92 -19.10
C VAL A 185 1.90 6.76 -18.20
N GLY A 186 2.96 6.04 -18.60
CA GLY A 186 3.48 4.92 -17.83
C GLY A 186 4.85 4.46 -18.35
N ARG A 187 5.48 3.53 -17.65
CA ARG A 187 6.83 3.05 -17.97
C ARG A 187 6.87 1.89 -18.97
N ASP A 188 5.77 1.14 -19.08
CA ASP A 188 5.66 -0.05 -19.94
C ASP A 188 4.73 0.29 -21.11
N LEU A 189 5.33 0.56 -22.27
CA LEU A 189 4.62 1.01 -23.48
C LEU A 189 3.66 -0.07 -24.00
N GLU A 190 4.07 -1.33 -23.99
CA GLU A 190 3.21 -2.42 -24.50
C GLU A 190 1.96 -2.64 -23.64
N ARG A 191 2.10 -2.48 -22.34
CA ARG A 191 0.94 -2.48 -21.44
C ARG A 191 0.06 -1.25 -21.63
N LEU A 192 0.62 -0.07 -21.94
CA LEU A 192 -0.16 1.13 -22.24
C LEU A 192 -0.95 0.98 -23.55
N LYS A 193 -0.36 0.38 -24.59
CA LYS A 193 -1.07 0.11 -25.86
C LYS A 193 -2.28 -0.79 -25.62
N ARG A 194 -2.08 -1.94 -24.95
CA ARG A 194 -3.20 -2.82 -24.58
C ARG A 194 -4.24 -2.15 -23.69
N ALA A 195 -3.81 -1.28 -22.78
CA ALA A 195 -4.71 -0.51 -21.95
C ALA A 195 -5.54 0.49 -22.80
N ALA A 196 -4.93 1.17 -23.75
CA ALA A 196 -5.62 2.10 -24.64
C ALA A 196 -6.65 1.39 -25.53
N GLU A 197 -6.33 0.19 -26.06
CA GLU A 197 -7.24 -0.64 -26.84
C GLU A 197 -8.47 -1.12 -26.06
N SER A 198 -8.37 -1.17 -24.73
CA SER A 198 -9.44 -1.63 -23.83
C SER A 198 -10.30 -0.50 -23.24
N LEU A 199 -10.04 0.77 -23.61
CA LEU A 199 -10.78 1.94 -23.20
C LEU A 199 -11.84 2.34 -24.21
#